data_512644e5e9501071bd0524d387ab7599
#
_entry.id   512644e5e9501071bd0524d387ab7599
#
_cell.length_a   1.000
_cell.length_b   1.000
_cell.length_c   1.000
_cell.angle_alpha   90.00
_cell.angle_beta   90.00
_cell.angle_gamma   90.00
#
_symmetry.space_group_name_H-M   'P 1'
#
loop_
_entity.id
_entity.type
_entity.pdbx_description
1 polymer ?
#
loop_
_entity_poly.entity_id
_entity_poly.type
_entity_poly.pdbx_seq_one_letter_code
_entity_poly.pdbx_strand_id
1 'polypeptide(L)'
;MRPRPTAIIIAVFGKKFLHRGFVRYIALMLLDFTVSNFQCFRDEAQLSFVRPSLKTQVPKPPQTWADVTFRIAAVFGANASGKSTLLSAASMLSGAISKPGLLLYHPHATAAVERPTTYDVNFVADGVRYHYEVEASVWGIHSESLHAFPKGTARHLFTRTQADTEAPIEVKVGPALKGPTAEVKRLLTPTDLMLAVAARYDHATLQPVAQGLRAGSTVVKVLREESDQRLWLQWVMARMVEDPSKWSAIIRALASTADLGITGVEIREREIPLEVLGRIRALLAAGAGDDELREIPEDAVPSVQRSLVFTHTDGDGSSFELGLGAQSAGTITWLATAAPAIETLARGSLLILDELDASLHPALTAAIVTMFKDPDLNRTGAQILFSTHDATLLGNSPARLLEPGEVWFCEKDGGSSEVFPLSDFDSRPGNNEQKRYLAGRFGALPDVDLSRLLACDILGTAIPREG
;
A
#
# COMPACT_ATOMS: atom_id res chain seq x y z
N MET A 1 -40.06 -7.92 -7.29
CA MET A 1 -38.82 -7.56 -6.55
C MET A 1 -38.25 -6.30 -7.20
N ARG A 2 -38.25 -5.15 -6.50
CA ARG A 2 -37.73 -3.88 -7.00
C ARG A 2 -36.26 -3.79 -6.58
N PRO A 3 -35.33 -3.35 -7.44
CA PRO A 3 -33.94 -3.17 -7.03
C PRO A 3 -33.81 -2.00 -6.04
N ARG A 4 -33.00 -2.19 -4.98
CA ARG A 4 -32.67 -1.14 -4.01
C ARG A 4 -31.76 -0.11 -4.66
N PRO A 5 -31.92 1.21 -4.40
CA PRO A 5 -31.02 2.22 -4.92
C PRO A 5 -29.65 2.13 -4.21
N THR A 6 -28.60 1.98 -4.99
CA THR A 6 -27.20 2.01 -4.52
C THR A 6 -26.88 3.46 -4.10
N ALA A 7 -26.52 3.65 -2.85
CA ALA A 7 -26.14 4.94 -2.30
C ALA A 7 -24.84 5.44 -2.98
N ILE A 8 -24.93 6.59 -3.64
CA ILE A 8 -23.78 7.28 -4.24
C ILE A 8 -23.06 8.02 -3.10
N ILE A 9 -21.97 7.46 -2.60
CA ILE A 9 -21.09 8.18 -1.67
C ILE A 9 -20.19 9.10 -2.50
N ILE A 10 -20.49 10.40 -2.50
CA ILE A 10 -19.64 11.44 -3.10
C ILE A 10 -18.60 11.81 -2.04
N ALA A 11 -17.37 11.32 -2.19
CA ALA A 11 -16.25 11.75 -1.36
C ALA A 11 -15.82 13.17 -1.78
N VAL A 12 -16.06 14.13 -0.91
CA VAL A 12 -15.64 15.54 -1.07
C VAL A 12 -14.15 15.62 -0.71
N PHE A 13 -13.27 15.64 -1.70
CA PHE A 13 -11.87 16.03 -1.50
C PHE A 13 -11.77 17.55 -1.58
N GLY A 14 -11.59 18.17 -0.41
CA GLY A 14 -11.46 19.62 -0.27
C GLY A 14 -10.26 20.20 -1.05
N LYS A 15 -10.47 21.38 -1.61
CA LYS A 15 -9.57 22.26 -2.40
C LYS A 15 -8.30 22.75 -1.67
N LYS A 16 -7.54 21.91 -0.95
CA LYS A 16 -6.35 22.37 -0.19
C LYS A 16 -5.00 21.84 -0.67
N PHE A 17 -4.85 21.39 -1.92
CA PHE A 17 -3.55 20.96 -2.46
C PHE A 17 -3.12 21.69 -3.74
N LEU A 18 -3.35 23.02 -3.82
CA LEU A 18 -2.79 23.85 -4.87
C LEU A 18 -1.81 24.84 -4.24
N HIS A 19 -0.63 24.39 -3.87
CA HIS A 19 0.54 25.25 -3.79
C HIS A 19 1.56 24.78 -4.84
N ARG A 20 1.71 25.58 -5.89
CA ARG A 20 2.82 25.54 -6.84
C ARG A 20 4.12 25.90 -6.09
N GLY A 21 4.75 24.91 -5.50
CA GLY A 21 6.15 24.92 -5.13
C GLY A 21 6.72 23.61 -5.70
N PHE A 22 7.91 23.64 -6.26
CA PHE A 22 8.70 22.44 -6.54
C PHE A 22 8.88 21.71 -5.20
N VAL A 23 7.94 20.84 -4.86
CA VAL A 23 8.12 19.92 -3.74
C VAL A 23 9.20 18.95 -4.20
N ARG A 24 10.41 19.12 -3.68
CA ARG A 24 11.49 18.15 -3.83
C ARG A 24 10.97 16.89 -3.14
N TYR A 25 10.49 15.91 -3.92
CA TYR A 25 10.08 14.64 -3.38
C TYR A 25 11.31 13.98 -2.77
N ILE A 26 11.27 13.75 -1.48
CA ILE A 26 12.28 12.99 -0.76
C ILE A 26 11.98 11.54 -1.11
N ALA A 27 12.84 10.91 -1.91
CA ALA A 27 12.72 9.50 -2.23
C ALA A 27 12.82 8.69 -0.94
N LEU A 28 11.84 7.85 -0.67
CA LEU A 28 11.88 6.87 0.42
C LEU A 28 12.34 5.54 -0.14
N MET A 29 13.31 4.92 0.53
CA MET A 29 13.66 3.52 0.30
C MET A 29 13.46 2.76 1.62
N LEU A 30 12.54 1.80 1.62
CA LEU A 30 12.34 0.90 2.75
C LEU A 30 13.50 -0.10 2.79
N LEU A 31 14.14 -0.27 3.93
CA LEU A 31 15.20 -1.25 4.13
C LEU A 31 14.62 -2.52 4.75
N ASP A 32 14.03 -2.39 5.91
CA ASP A 32 13.33 -3.47 6.60
C ASP A 32 12.23 -2.92 7.49
N PHE A 33 11.33 -3.81 7.82
CA PHE A 33 10.16 -3.53 8.62
C PHE A 33 9.88 -4.75 9.50
N THR A 34 9.66 -4.51 10.79
CA THR A 34 9.25 -5.53 11.76
C THR A 34 8.02 -5.06 12.51
N VAL A 35 7.08 -5.96 12.73
CA VAL A 35 5.91 -5.72 13.59
C VAL A 35 5.77 -6.88 14.56
N SER A 36 5.32 -6.61 15.79
CA SER A 36 4.94 -7.66 16.74
C SER A 36 3.65 -7.29 17.47
N ASN A 37 2.96 -8.31 17.96
CA ASN A 37 1.66 -8.18 18.58
C ASN A 37 0.68 -7.36 17.74
N PHE A 38 0.53 -7.76 16.46
CA PHE A 38 -0.32 -7.08 15.50
C PHE A 38 -1.28 -8.05 14.82
N GLN A 39 -2.56 -7.97 15.13
CA GLN A 39 -3.64 -8.79 14.55
C GLN A 39 -3.31 -10.29 14.56
N CYS A 40 -2.94 -10.91 13.43
CA CYS A 40 -2.58 -12.33 13.35
C CYS A 40 -1.10 -12.62 13.72
N PHE A 41 -0.27 -11.60 13.87
CA PHE A 41 1.14 -11.75 14.28
C PHE A 41 1.27 -11.57 15.78
N ARG A 42 1.41 -12.68 16.52
CA ARG A 42 1.66 -12.66 17.97
C ARG A 42 3.10 -12.26 18.26
N ASP A 43 4.02 -12.87 17.54
CA ASP A 43 5.45 -12.67 17.68
C ASP A 43 5.97 -11.75 16.55
N GLU A 44 7.27 -11.58 16.42
CA GLU A 44 7.87 -10.70 15.42
C GLU A 44 7.64 -11.23 14.00
N ALA A 45 7.14 -10.38 13.12
CA ALA A 45 7.05 -10.60 11.69
C ALA A 45 7.93 -9.56 10.98
N GLN A 46 9.01 -10.01 10.37
CA GLN A 46 10.00 -9.17 9.69
C GLN A 46 9.93 -9.37 8.18
N LEU A 47 10.11 -8.25 7.45
CA LEU A 47 10.31 -8.24 6.00
C LEU A 47 11.45 -7.29 5.67
N SER A 48 12.36 -7.69 4.78
CA SER A 48 13.54 -6.91 4.42
C SER A 48 13.74 -6.81 2.91
N PHE A 49 14.11 -5.60 2.46
CA PHE A 49 14.58 -5.34 1.10
C PHE A 49 16.12 -5.33 1.03
N VAL A 50 16.82 -5.56 2.15
CA VAL A 50 18.27 -5.48 2.20
C VAL A 50 18.88 -6.76 1.63
N ARG A 51 19.85 -6.60 0.70
CA ARG A 51 20.60 -7.74 0.18
C ARG A 51 21.55 -8.29 1.23
N PRO A 52 21.73 -9.62 1.32
CA PRO A 52 22.69 -10.23 2.25
C PRO A 52 24.12 -9.77 2.10
N SER A 53 24.46 -9.10 0.98
CA SER A 53 25.79 -8.52 0.73
C SER A 53 26.10 -7.30 1.60
N LEU A 54 25.09 -6.58 2.12
CA LEU A 54 25.29 -5.45 3.03
C LEU A 54 25.64 -5.98 4.43
N LYS A 55 26.90 -5.79 4.84
CA LYS A 55 27.39 -6.22 6.17
C LYS A 55 27.61 -5.05 7.13
N THR A 56 27.29 -3.83 6.71
CA THR A 56 27.50 -2.60 7.47
C THR A 56 26.21 -1.81 7.60
N GLN A 57 26.17 -0.84 8.51
CA GLN A 57 24.97 -0.02 8.75
C GLN A 57 24.58 0.85 7.55
N VAL A 58 25.55 1.20 6.72
CA VAL A 58 25.38 1.95 5.47
C VAL A 58 26.30 1.36 4.40
N PRO A 59 25.96 1.49 3.10
CA PRO A 59 26.84 1.04 2.03
C PRO A 59 28.18 1.79 2.07
N LYS A 60 29.27 1.08 1.76
CA LYS A 60 30.62 1.67 1.64
C LYS A 60 30.89 2.04 0.19
N PRO A 61 31.43 3.22 -0.11
CA PRO A 61 31.82 3.58 -1.45
C PRO A 61 32.71 2.50 -2.12
N PRO A 62 32.47 2.15 -3.40
CA PRO A 62 31.58 2.84 -4.35
C PRO A 62 30.12 2.41 -4.30
N GLN A 63 29.72 1.47 -3.43
CA GLN A 63 28.33 0.98 -3.33
C GLN A 63 27.36 2.08 -2.90
N THR A 64 26.18 2.04 -3.47
CA THR A 64 25.03 2.88 -3.12
C THR A 64 23.94 2.05 -2.45
N TRP A 65 22.92 2.69 -1.89
CA TRP A 65 21.74 1.99 -1.37
C TRP A 65 21.04 1.16 -2.46
N ALA A 66 21.09 1.63 -3.69
CA ALA A 66 20.53 0.92 -4.85
C ALA A 66 21.17 -0.44 -5.09
N ASP A 67 22.47 -0.58 -4.82
CA ASP A 67 23.24 -1.80 -5.08
C ASP A 67 23.01 -2.86 -3.98
N VAL A 68 22.63 -2.43 -2.80
CA VAL A 68 22.49 -3.28 -1.60
C VAL A 68 21.06 -3.53 -1.18
N THR A 69 20.08 -3.12 -2.00
CA THR A 69 18.65 -3.36 -1.76
C THR A 69 17.98 -4.04 -2.95
N PHE A 70 16.95 -4.84 -2.64
CA PHE A 70 16.01 -5.33 -3.61
C PHE A 70 14.98 -4.26 -3.97
N ARG A 71 14.39 -4.37 -5.16
CA ARG A 71 13.29 -3.51 -5.59
C ARG A 71 11.93 -4.10 -5.31
N ILE A 72 11.90 -5.38 -5.00
CA ILE A 72 10.71 -6.19 -4.89
C ILE A 72 10.72 -6.95 -3.57
N ALA A 73 9.55 -7.01 -2.93
CA ALA A 73 9.22 -8.00 -1.93
C ALA A 73 7.85 -8.60 -2.28
N ALA A 74 7.84 -9.86 -2.67
CA ALA A 74 6.66 -10.62 -3.06
C ALA A 74 6.27 -11.58 -1.95
N VAL A 75 5.05 -11.44 -1.40
CA VAL A 75 4.56 -12.23 -0.27
C VAL A 75 3.58 -13.29 -0.76
N PHE A 76 3.94 -14.55 -0.62
CA PHE A 76 3.14 -15.73 -0.97
C PHE A 76 2.54 -16.36 0.30
N GLY A 77 1.47 -17.12 0.13
CA GLY A 77 0.86 -17.85 1.24
C GLY A 77 -0.60 -18.20 0.99
N ALA A 78 -1.15 -19.08 1.80
CA ALA A 78 -2.55 -19.47 1.74
C ALA A 78 -3.51 -18.31 2.04
N ASN A 79 -4.80 -18.50 1.77
CA ASN A 79 -5.83 -17.56 2.22
C ASN A 79 -5.83 -17.49 3.74
N ALA A 80 -6.03 -16.27 4.29
CA ALA A 80 -6.02 -16.00 5.72
C ALA A 80 -4.70 -16.31 6.45
N SER A 81 -3.56 -16.46 5.74
CA SER A 81 -2.24 -16.64 6.34
C SER A 81 -1.67 -15.37 6.99
N GLY A 82 -2.20 -14.18 6.65
CA GLY A 82 -1.72 -12.90 7.20
C GLY A 82 -1.04 -11.97 6.18
N LYS A 83 -0.99 -12.32 4.89
CA LYS A 83 -0.37 -11.48 3.83
C LYS A 83 -0.88 -10.04 3.85
N SER A 84 -2.20 -9.84 3.75
CA SER A 84 -2.83 -8.51 3.78
C SER A 84 -2.57 -7.77 5.11
N THR A 85 -2.48 -8.50 6.21
CA THR A 85 -2.14 -7.95 7.52
C THR A 85 -0.71 -7.43 7.55
N LEU A 86 0.26 -8.17 6.98
CA LEU A 86 1.66 -7.74 6.87
C LEU A 86 1.77 -6.45 6.04
N LEU A 87 1.11 -6.40 4.89
CA LEU A 87 1.10 -5.22 4.03
C LEU A 87 0.44 -4.01 4.72
N SER A 88 -0.64 -4.26 5.46
CA SER A 88 -1.31 -3.23 6.25
C SER A 88 -0.39 -2.68 7.33
N ALA A 89 0.32 -3.55 8.06
CA ALA A 89 1.27 -3.15 9.08
C ALA A 89 2.41 -2.30 8.51
N ALA A 90 2.96 -2.68 7.33
CA ALA A 90 4.01 -1.91 6.65
C ALA A 90 3.59 -0.48 6.27
N SER A 91 2.30 -0.24 6.08
CA SER A 91 1.75 1.09 5.75
C SER A 91 1.29 1.90 6.97
N MET A 92 1.21 1.27 8.14
CA MET A 92 0.54 1.85 9.32
C MET A 92 1.21 3.13 9.81
N LEU A 93 2.53 3.14 9.94
CA LEU A 93 3.25 4.34 10.40
C LEU A 93 3.16 5.50 9.41
N SER A 94 3.25 5.23 8.10
CA SER A 94 3.03 6.25 7.06
C SER A 94 1.61 6.83 7.15
N GLY A 95 0.62 5.97 7.41
CA GLY A 95 -0.76 6.36 7.65
C GLY A 95 -0.92 7.24 8.88
N ALA A 96 -0.29 6.88 10.00
CA ALA A 96 -0.36 7.63 11.26
C ALA A 96 0.30 9.02 11.17
N ILE A 97 1.40 9.15 10.41
CA ILE A 97 2.01 10.45 10.14
C ILE A 97 1.10 11.34 9.29
N SER A 98 0.32 10.74 8.39
CA SER A 98 -0.60 11.48 7.50
C SER A 98 -1.92 11.84 8.16
N LYS A 99 -2.40 10.98 9.07
CA LYS A 99 -3.70 11.08 9.75
C LYS A 99 -3.48 11.07 11.26
N PRO A 100 -3.42 12.23 11.92
CA PRO A 100 -3.31 12.32 13.37
C PRO A 100 -4.43 11.55 14.08
N GLY A 101 -4.11 10.91 15.19
CA GLY A 101 -5.07 10.12 15.95
C GLY A 101 -5.41 8.74 15.34
N LEU A 102 -4.70 8.32 14.28
CA LEU A 102 -4.83 6.95 13.78
C LEU A 102 -4.37 5.99 14.89
N LEU A 103 -5.26 5.06 15.27
CA LEU A 103 -4.94 4.05 16.27
C LEU A 103 -3.86 3.10 15.74
N LEU A 104 -2.78 2.94 16.51
CA LEU A 104 -1.67 2.04 16.20
C LEU A 104 -1.69 0.74 17.04
N TYR A 105 -2.56 0.65 18.04
CA TYR A 105 -2.71 -0.53 18.87
C TYR A 105 -3.70 -1.51 18.24
N HIS A 106 -3.18 -2.63 17.73
CA HIS A 106 -3.95 -3.69 17.09
C HIS A 106 -3.48 -5.07 17.58
N PRO A 107 -3.64 -5.40 18.87
CA PRO A 107 -3.01 -6.56 19.47
C PRO A 107 -3.51 -7.88 18.87
N HIS A 108 -2.68 -8.91 18.98
CA HIS A 108 -3.08 -10.29 18.71
C HIS A 108 -4.16 -10.72 19.74
N ALA A 109 -5.16 -11.48 19.29
CA ALA A 109 -6.33 -11.85 20.10
C ALA A 109 -5.98 -12.60 21.41
N THR A 110 -4.84 -13.28 21.46
CA THR A 110 -4.38 -14.01 22.65
C THR A 110 -3.29 -13.28 23.44
N ALA A 111 -2.93 -12.05 23.06
CA ALA A 111 -1.92 -11.28 23.77
C ALA A 111 -2.47 -10.75 25.10
N ALA A 112 -1.60 -10.60 26.09
CA ALA A 112 -1.92 -9.86 27.31
C ALA A 112 -2.27 -8.40 26.96
N VAL A 113 -3.26 -7.83 27.65
CA VAL A 113 -3.75 -6.45 27.38
C VAL A 113 -2.64 -5.41 27.51
N GLU A 114 -1.66 -5.65 28.37
CA GLU A 114 -0.54 -4.73 28.60
C GLU A 114 0.56 -4.83 27.52
N ARG A 115 0.55 -5.89 26.70
CA ARG A 115 1.55 -6.05 25.65
C ARG A 115 1.32 -5.04 24.52
N PRO A 116 2.25 -4.12 24.24
CA PRO A 116 2.10 -3.14 23.18
C PRO A 116 2.14 -3.82 21.80
N THR A 117 1.54 -3.17 20.80
CA THR A 117 1.86 -3.41 19.40
C THR A 117 3.13 -2.63 19.09
N THR A 118 4.15 -3.30 18.52
CA THR A 118 5.43 -2.67 18.18
C THR A 118 5.60 -2.57 16.69
N TYR A 119 6.20 -1.47 16.25
CA TYR A 119 6.60 -1.21 14.86
C TYR A 119 8.06 -0.78 14.86
N ASP A 120 8.88 -1.43 14.08
CA ASP A 120 10.28 -1.10 13.83
C ASP A 120 10.49 -0.94 12.32
N VAL A 121 10.98 0.21 11.89
CA VAL A 121 11.16 0.54 10.47
C VAL A 121 12.53 1.13 10.24
N ASN A 122 13.30 0.49 9.37
CA ASN A 122 14.53 1.04 8.83
C ASN A 122 14.28 1.55 7.41
N PHE A 123 14.64 2.78 7.13
CA PHE A 123 14.43 3.39 5.83
C PHE A 123 15.51 4.41 5.49
N VAL A 124 15.61 4.76 4.21
CA VAL A 124 16.49 5.83 3.71
C VAL A 124 15.62 6.98 3.22
N ALA A 125 15.91 8.17 3.69
CA ALA A 125 15.33 9.41 3.17
C ALA A 125 16.46 10.43 2.93
N ASP A 126 16.46 11.03 1.74
CA ASP A 126 17.52 11.96 1.29
C ASP A 126 18.95 11.41 1.49
N GLY A 127 19.14 10.09 1.22
CA GLY A 127 20.44 9.40 1.33
C GLY A 127 20.87 9.02 2.74
N VAL A 128 20.15 9.41 3.77
CA VAL A 128 20.42 9.09 5.17
C VAL A 128 19.53 7.94 5.63
N ARG A 129 20.12 6.92 6.24
CA ARG A 129 19.37 5.85 6.90
C ARG A 129 18.81 6.35 8.22
N TYR A 130 17.55 5.99 8.47
CA TYR A 130 16.86 6.20 9.74
C TYR A 130 16.36 4.88 10.29
N HIS A 131 16.31 4.79 11.62
CA HIS A 131 15.68 3.74 12.37
C HIS A 131 14.61 4.37 13.24
N TYR A 132 13.36 3.93 13.06
CA TYR A 132 12.19 4.49 13.71
C TYR A 132 11.38 3.39 14.36
N GLU A 133 11.22 3.49 15.67
CA GLU A 133 10.50 2.53 16.50
C GLU A 133 9.31 3.19 17.17
N VAL A 134 8.18 2.47 17.23
CA VAL A 134 6.96 2.90 17.90
C VAL A 134 6.36 1.73 18.66
N GLU A 135 6.04 1.94 19.92
CA GLU A 135 5.25 1.04 20.75
C GLU A 135 3.92 1.70 21.09
N ALA A 136 2.82 1.06 20.70
CA ALA A 136 1.47 1.54 20.91
C ALA A 136 0.72 0.63 21.90
N SER A 137 0.03 1.25 22.83
CA SER A 137 -0.84 0.61 23.82
C SER A 137 -2.30 1.01 23.61
N VAL A 138 -3.21 0.38 24.33
CA VAL A 138 -4.66 0.66 24.21
C VAL A 138 -5.02 2.14 24.45
N TRP A 139 -4.22 2.85 25.25
CA TRP A 139 -4.44 4.25 25.60
C TRP A 139 -3.67 5.25 24.73
N GLY A 140 -2.71 4.80 23.92
CA GLY A 140 -1.92 5.67 23.05
C GLY A 140 -0.50 5.16 22.82
N ILE A 141 0.42 6.08 22.58
CA ILE A 141 1.82 5.77 22.27
C ILE A 141 2.61 5.62 23.57
N HIS A 142 3.10 4.41 23.83
CA HIS A 142 3.94 4.12 24.97
C HIS A 142 5.37 4.63 24.78
N SER A 143 5.94 4.32 23.64
CA SER A 143 7.30 4.72 23.26
C SER A 143 7.39 5.09 21.78
N GLU A 144 8.23 6.08 21.46
CA GLU A 144 8.56 6.47 20.08
C GLU A 144 10.02 6.89 20.07
N SER A 145 10.83 6.33 19.18
CA SER A 145 12.25 6.68 19.05
C SER A 145 12.69 6.84 17.59
N LEU A 146 13.61 7.76 17.35
CA LEU A 146 14.18 8.01 16.03
C LEU A 146 15.71 8.18 16.12
N HIS A 147 16.42 7.38 15.31
CA HIS A 147 17.86 7.46 15.13
C HIS A 147 18.21 7.70 13.66
N ALA A 148 19.25 8.49 13.40
CA ALA A 148 19.79 8.72 12.06
C ALA A 148 21.20 8.10 11.94
N PHE A 149 21.57 7.62 10.73
CA PHE A 149 22.86 7.00 10.45
C PHE A 149 23.55 7.68 9.24
N PRO A 150 23.97 8.94 9.35
CA PRO A 150 24.50 9.67 8.20
C PRO A 150 25.84 9.09 7.66
N LYS A 151 26.62 8.42 8.51
CA LYS A 151 27.92 7.80 8.17
C LYS A 151 28.08 6.42 8.84
N GLY A 152 26.99 5.71 9.09
CA GLY A 152 27.00 4.40 9.74
C GLY A 152 27.03 4.41 11.26
N THR A 153 27.28 5.56 11.90
CA THR A 153 27.19 5.72 13.35
C THR A 153 25.82 6.26 13.73
N ALA A 154 25.16 5.61 14.69
CA ALA A 154 23.86 6.02 15.18
C ALA A 154 23.93 7.41 15.84
N ARG A 155 23.04 8.30 15.43
CA ARG A 155 22.79 9.60 16.08
C ARG A 155 21.37 9.60 16.60
N HIS A 156 21.22 9.64 17.90
CA HIS A 156 19.94 9.80 18.55
C HIS A 156 19.33 11.15 18.17
N LEU A 157 18.11 11.15 17.66
CA LEU A 157 17.35 12.37 17.38
C LEU A 157 16.37 12.67 18.50
N PHE A 158 15.49 11.73 18.85
CA PHE A 158 14.63 11.86 20.00
C PHE A 158 14.15 10.49 20.51
N THR A 159 13.70 10.47 21.77
CA THR A 159 12.86 9.42 22.36
C THR A 159 11.72 10.10 23.11
N ARG A 160 10.49 9.69 22.82
CA ARG A 160 9.28 10.07 23.52
C ARG A 160 8.77 8.85 24.28
N THR A 161 8.45 9.00 25.56
CA THR A 161 7.88 7.94 26.41
C THR A 161 6.72 8.48 27.22
N GLN A 162 5.75 7.61 27.50
CA GLN A 162 4.64 7.87 28.39
C GLN A 162 4.22 6.54 29.04
N ALA A 163 4.08 6.47 30.35
CA ALA A 163 3.78 5.23 31.06
C ALA A 163 2.29 4.84 30.96
N ASP A 164 1.40 5.83 31.04
CA ASP A 164 -0.05 5.68 30.95
C ASP A 164 -0.68 7.02 30.50
N THR A 165 -2.03 7.08 30.42
CA THR A 165 -2.77 8.28 29.99
C THR A 165 -2.59 9.50 30.88
N GLU A 166 -2.32 9.32 32.18
CA GLU A 166 -2.21 10.40 33.18
C GLU A 166 -0.74 10.81 33.39
N ALA A 167 0.20 9.94 33.04
CA ALA A 167 1.61 10.21 33.16
C ALA A 167 2.05 11.32 32.18
N PRO A 168 3.02 12.17 32.56
CA PRO A 168 3.53 13.19 31.68
C PRO A 168 4.27 12.55 30.47
N ILE A 169 4.11 13.18 29.30
CA ILE A 169 4.87 12.82 28.13
C ILE A 169 6.31 13.31 28.29
N GLU A 170 7.25 12.38 28.43
CA GLU A 170 8.67 12.68 28.49
C GLU A 170 9.28 12.65 27.07
N VAL A 171 10.08 13.68 26.73
CA VAL A 171 10.80 13.71 25.46
C VAL A 171 12.26 14.02 25.72
N LYS A 172 13.11 13.05 25.43
CA LYS A 172 14.59 13.21 25.41
C LYS A 172 15.02 13.51 23.98
N VAL A 173 15.85 14.52 23.81
CA VAL A 173 16.32 14.96 22.48
C VAL A 173 17.85 14.81 22.37
N GLY A 174 18.29 14.39 21.20
CA GLY A 174 19.70 14.32 20.87
C GLY A 174 20.28 15.68 20.42
N PRO A 175 21.60 15.86 20.48
CA PRO A 175 22.24 17.13 20.14
C PRO A 175 22.12 17.51 18.64
N ALA A 176 21.79 16.54 17.80
CA ALA A 176 21.61 16.75 16.35
C ALA A 176 20.21 17.26 15.99
N LEU A 177 19.25 17.24 16.91
CA LEU A 177 17.88 17.69 16.66
C LEU A 177 17.82 19.22 16.69
N LYS A 178 17.51 19.82 15.53
CA LYS A 178 17.37 21.29 15.37
C LYS A 178 15.96 21.62 14.93
N GLY A 179 15.34 22.59 15.59
CA GLY A 179 13.98 23.05 15.24
C GLY A 179 13.17 23.43 16.47
N PRO A 180 11.87 23.79 16.29
CA PRO A 180 10.98 24.23 17.36
C PRO A 180 10.49 23.05 18.24
N THR A 181 11.42 22.34 18.88
CA THR A 181 11.12 21.11 19.64
C THR A 181 10.29 21.38 20.90
N ALA A 182 10.45 22.55 21.53
CA ALA A 182 9.68 22.93 22.72
C ALA A 182 8.18 23.08 22.38
N GLU A 183 7.89 23.69 21.24
CA GLU A 183 6.54 23.87 20.71
C GLU A 183 5.90 22.52 20.38
N VAL A 184 6.64 21.65 19.68
CA VAL A 184 6.18 20.29 19.35
C VAL A 184 5.82 19.52 20.63
N LYS A 185 6.69 19.55 21.65
CA LYS A 185 6.43 18.87 22.94
C LYS A 185 5.15 19.34 23.62
N ARG A 186 4.83 20.65 23.57
CA ARG A 186 3.62 21.20 24.18
C ARG A 186 2.33 20.79 23.49
N LEU A 187 2.42 20.38 22.22
CA LEU A 187 1.28 20.04 21.38
C LEU A 187 1.00 18.52 21.35
N LEU A 188 1.90 17.73 21.94
CA LEU A 188 1.73 16.26 21.97
C LEU A 188 0.57 15.87 22.87
N THR A 189 -0.28 14.99 22.34
CA THR A 189 -1.28 14.23 23.10
C THR A 189 -0.85 12.79 23.27
N PRO A 190 -1.48 12.00 24.14
CA PRO A 190 -1.14 10.57 24.31
C PRO A 190 -1.16 9.75 23.02
N THR A 191 -2.03 10.09 22.07
CA THR A 191 -2.20 9.38 20.80
C THR A 191 -1.36 9.91 19.64
N ASP A 192 -0.68 11.05 19.83
CA ASP A 192 0.11 11.66 18.77
C ASP A 192 1.52 11.07 18.68
N LEU A 193 1.98 10.85 17.47
CA LEU A 193 3.40 10.64 17.17
C LEU A 193 4.12 11.99 17.14
N MET A 194 5.27 12.09 17.83
CA MET A 194 6.11 13.28 17.79
C MET A 194 6.53 13.64 16.36
N LEU A 195 6.86 12.63 15.56
CA LEU A 195 7.23 12.81 14.15
C LEU A 195 6.07 13.41 13.33
N ALA A 196 4.82 12.99 13.59
CA ALA A 196 3.63 13.53 12.93
C ALA A 196 3.34 14.98 13.32
N VAL A 197 3.45 15.30 14.60
CA VAL A 197 3.28 16.67 15.09
C VAL A 197 4.38 17.58 14.53
N ALA A 198 5.64 17.15 14.57
CA ALA A 198 6.76 17.90 14.02
C ALA A 198 6.60 18.22 12.52
N ALA A 199 6.01 17.30 11.74
CA ALA A 199 5.73 17.52 10.33
C ALA A 199 4.70 18.63 10.07
N ARG A 200 3.74 18.81 10.98
CA ARG A 200 2.71 19.87 10.87
C ARG A 200 3.21 21.25 11.21
N TYR A 201 4.27 21.33 12.01
CA TYR A 201 4.83 22.60 12.51
C TYR A 201 6.22 22.91 11.93
N ASP A 202 6.49 22.42 10.74
CA ASP A 202 7.69 22.72 9.94
C ASP A 202 9.02 22.55 10.71
N HIS A 203 9.11 21.51 11.54
CA HIS A 203 10.31 21.23 12.31
C HIS A 203 11.51 20.88 11.41
N ALA A 204 12.53 21.72 11.40
CA ALA A 204 13.61 21.71 10.41
C ALA A 204 14.28 20.34 10.20
N THR A 205 14.50 19.55 11.29
CA THR A 205 15.12 18.22 11.20
C THR A 205 14.09 17.11 10.93
N LEU A 206 12.90 17.17 11.55
CA LEU A 206 11.95 16.05 11.56
C LEU A 206 10.97 16.09 10.38
N GLN A 207 10.62 17.30 9.90
CA GLN A 207 9.69 17.45 8.78
C GLN A 207 10.14 16.69 7.51
N PRO A 208 11.40 16.79 7.05
CA PRO A 208 11.85 16.01 5.88
C PRO A 208 11.75 14.50 6.09
N VAL A 209 12.05 14.02 7.30
CA VAL A 209 11.96 12.59 7.66
C VAL A 209 10.51 12.12 7.63
N ALA A 210 9.62 12.88 8.26
CA ALA A 210 8.18 12.61 8.25
C ALA A 210 7.59 12.67 6.83
N GLN A 211 8.02 13.63 6.02
CA GLN A 211 7.61 13.73 4.61
C GLN A 211 8.10 12.52 3.80
N GLY A 212 9.32 12.04 4.05
CA GLY A 212 9.85 10.82 3.45
C GLY A 212 8.94 9.63 3.73
N LEU A 213 8.60 9.36 5.00
CA LEU A 213 7.70 8.28 5.38
C LEU A 213 6.27 8.47 4.83
N ARG A 214 5.71 9.68 4.91
CA ARG A 214 4.34 10.00 4.48
C ARG A 214 4.15 9.91 2.97
N ALA A 215 5.07 10.50 2.21
CA ALA A 215 5.01 10.54 0.75
C ALA A 215 5.64 9.30 0.10
N GLY A 216 6.33 8.50 0.91
CA GLY A 216 7.13 7.39 0.43
C GLY A 216 6.36 6.12 0.13
N SER A 217 5.10 6.00 0.55
CA SER A 217 4.32 4.80 0.27
C SER A 217 2.98 5.13 -0.37
N THR A 218 2.69 4.47 -1.49
CA THR A 218 1.38 4.43 -2.12
C THR A 218 0.77 3.07 -1.84
N VAL A 219 -0.36 3.04 -1.14
CA VAL A 219 -1.05 1.78 -0.79
C VAL A 219 -2.23 1.61 -1.73
N VAL A 220 -2.20 0.58 -2.55
CA VAL A 220 -3.32 0.12 -3.35
C VAL A 220 -3.82 -1.16 -2.72
N LYS A 221 -4.91 -1.08 -1.96
CA LYS A 221 -5.63 -2.26 -1.50
C LYS A 221 -6.34 -2.88 -2.69
N VAL A 222 -6.46 -4.20 -2.66
CA VAL A 222 -7.09 -4.95 -3.75
C VAL A 222 -8.41 -4.34 -4.15
N LEU A 223 -8.53 -4.23 -5.43
CA LEU A 223 -9.69 -3.78 -6.18
C LEU A 223 -10.80 -4.87 -6.15
N ARG A 224 -11.10 -5.41 -4.97
CA ARG A 224 -12.14 -6.44 -4.78
C ARG A 224 -13.54 -5.85 -4.90
N GLU A 225 -13.70 -4.60 -4.49
CA GLU A 225 -14.98 -3.92 -4.55
C GLU A 225 -14.96 -2.87 -5.66
N GLU A 226 -16.09 -2.69 -6.32
CA GLU A 226 -16.27 -1.60 -7.30
C GLU A 226 -15.93 -0.22 -6.69
N SER A 227 -16.12 -0.06 -5.38
CA SER A 227 -15.77 1.13 -4.63
C SER A 227 -14.27 1.47 -4.70
N ASP A 228 -13.40 0.47 -4.54
CA ASP A 228 -11.94 0.66 -4.57
C ASP A 228 -11.46 0.97 -5.99
N GLN A 229 -11.99 0.26 -6.98
CA GLN A 229 -11.71 0.55 -8.40
C GLN A 229 -12.10 1.99 -8.75
N ARG A 230 -13.26 2.45 -8.29
CA ARG A 230 -13.74 3.82 -8.53
C ARG A 230 -12.80 4.86 -7.91
N LEU A 231 -12.28 4.63 -6.70
CA LEU A 231 -11.33 5.55 -6.06
C LEU A 231 -10.05 5.70 -6.88
N TRP A 232 -9.49 4.61 -7.38
CA TRP A 232 -8.28 4.66 -8.22
C TRP A 232 -8.53 5.27 -9.59
N LEU A 233 -9.68 5.02 -10.18
CA LEU A 233 -10.06 5.67 -11.43
C LEU A 233 -10.32 7.18 -11.25
N GLN A 234 -10.89 7.59 -10.12
CA GLN A 234 -11.00 9.01 -9.75
C GLN A 234 -9.62 9.65 -9.57
N TRP A 235 -8.68 8.93 -8.95
CA TRP A 235 -7.30 9.38 -8.85
C TRP A 235 -6.66 9.53 -10.24
N VAL A 236 -6.83 8.56 -11.14
CA VAL A 236 -6.34 8.65 -12.54
C VAL A 236 -6.94 9.87 -13.23
N MET A 237 -8.25 10.07 -13.12
CA MET A 237 -8.93 11.24 -13.70
C MET A 237 -8.38 12.56 -13.14
N ALA A 238 -8.14 12.62 -11.83
CA ALA A 238 -7.55 13.80 -11.20
C ALA A 238 -6.16 14.11 -11.80
N ARG A 239 -5.33 13.09 -12.00
CA ARG A 239 -4.02 13.23 -12.65
C ARG A 239 -4.12 13.69 -14.10
N MET A 240 -5.07 13.15 -14.86
CA MET A 240 -5.32 13.58 -16.23
C MET A 240 -5.81 15.03 -16.32
N VAL A 241 -6.52 15.51 -15.30
CA VAL A 241 -6.92 16.94 -15.23
C VAL A 241 -5.74 17.84 -14.86
N GLU A 242 -4.86 17.38 -13.96
CA GLU A 242 -3.67 18.15 -13.54
C GLU A 242 -2.64 18.31 -14.68
N ASP A 243 -2.38 17.26 -15.43
CA ASP A 243 -1.44 17.24 -16.57
C ASP A 243 -1.99 16.36 -17.70
N PRO A 244 -2.90 16.90 -18.53
CA PRO A 244 -3.59 16.14 -19.57
C PRO A 244 -2.63 15.52 -20.58
N SER A 245 -1.57 16.22 -20.97
CA SER A 245 -0.63 15.76 -22.00
C SER A 245 0.16 14.54 -21.53
N LYS A 246 0.69 14.60 -20.33
CA LYS A 246 1.47 13.54 -19.71
C LYS A 246 0.61 12.31 -19.42
N TRP A 247 -0.51 12.49 -18.72
CA TRP A 247 -1.30 11.36 -18.27
C TRP A 247 -2.09 10.68 -19.37
N SER A 248 -2.58 11.40 -20.40
CA SER A 248 -3.16 10.76 -21.57
C SER A 248 -2.13 9.92 -22.33
N ALA A 249 -0.89 10.37 -22.41
CA ALA A 249 0.18 9.58 -23.01
C ALA A 249 0.50 8.31 -22.20
N ILE A 250 0.57 8.42 -20.84
CA ILE A 250 0.80 7.29 -19.94
C ILE A 250 -0.33 6.26 -20.07
N ILE A 251 -1.59 6.67 -19.95
CA ILE A 251 -2.73 5.76 -20.02
C ILE A 251 -2.81 5.06 -21.38
N ARG A 252 -2.54 5.79 -22.47
CA ARG A 252 -2.47 5.19 -23.81
C ARG A 252 -1.35 4.15 -23.91
N ALA A 253 -0.17 4.46 -23.39
CA ALA A 253 0.96 3.53 -23.39
C ALA A 253 0.63 2.27 -22.56
N LEU A 254 0.02 2.42 -21.37
CA LEU A 254 -0.40 1.29 -20.54
C LEU A 254 -1.46 0.43 -21.25
N ALA A 255 -2.45 1.05 -21.90
CA ALA A 255 -3.46 0.34 -22.66
C ALA A 255 -2.84 -0.45 -23.82
N SER A 256 -1.92 0.17 -24.56
CA SER A 256 -1.20 -0.49 -25.67
C SER A 256 -0.30 -1.64 -25.19
N THR A 257 0.33 -1.49 -24.02
CA THR A 257 1.19 -2.56 -23.44
C THR A 257 0.40 -3.81 -23.10
N ALA A 258 -0.85 -3.66 -22.70
CA ALA A 258 -1.73 -4.79 -22.34
C ALA A 258 -2.52 -5.34 -23.55
N ASP A 259 -2.29 -4.83 -24.75
CA ASP A 259 -3.01 -5.22 -25.98
C ASP A 259 -4.54 -5.16 -25.82
N LEU A 260 -5.02 -4.10 -25.19
CA LEU A 260 -6.45 -3.92 -24.89
C LEU A 260 -7.27 -3.37 -26.04
N GLY A 261 -6.69 -3.21 -27.25
CA GLY A 261 -7.35 -2.59 -28.41
C GLY A 261 -7.72 -1.12 -28.21
N ILE A 262 -7.21 -0.48 -27.15
CA ILE A 262 -7.46 0.91 -26.80
C ILE A 262 -6.42 1.80 -27.49
N THR A 263 -6.87 2.73 -28.32
CA THR A 263 -6.02 3.67 -29.06
C THR A 263 -6.06 5.08 -28.49
N GLY A 264 -7.07 5.39 -27.67
CA GLY A 264 -7.22 6.69 -27.02
C GLY A 264 -7.95 6.59 -25.69
N VAL A 265 -7.65 7.53 -24.81
CA VAL A 265 -8.38 7.71 -23.54
C VAL A 265 -8.53 9.20 -23.29
N GLU A 266 -9.73 9.64 -23.00
CA GLU A 266 -10.04 11.04 -22.69
C GLU A 266 -11.00 11.16 -21.51
N ILE A 267 -11.01 12.34 -20.89
CA ILE A 267 -12.00 12.70 -19.89
C ILE A 267 -13.13 13.43 -20.60
N ARG A 268 -14.33 12.91 -20.45
CA ARG A 268 -15.55 13.60 -20.89
C ARG A 268 -16.20 14.25 -19.68
N GLU A 269 -16.42 15.54 -19.79
CA GLU A 269 -17.12 16.34 -18.80
C GLU A 269 -18.58 16.50 -19.24
N ARG A 270 -19.50 16.31 -18.31
CA ARG A 270 -20.92 16.53 -18.52
C ARG A 270 -21.47 17.35 -17.35
N GLU A 271 -22.12 18.46 -17.66
CA GLU A 271 -22.81 19.23 -16.65
C GLU A 271 -23.95 18.43 -16.02
N ILE A 272 -24.05 18.48 -14.70
CA ILE A 272 -25.14 17.82 -13.97
C ILE A 272 -26.31 18.80 -13.95
N PRO A 273 -27.51 18.41 -14.47
CA PRO A 273 -28.66 19.28 -14.45
C PRO A 273 -28.98 19.76 -13.03
N LEU A 274 -29.38 21.02 -12.89
CA LEU A 274 -29.70 21.66 -11.61
C LEU A 274 -30.73 20.90 -10.78
N GLU A 275 -31.69 20.27 -11.43
CA GLU A 275 -32.72 19.42 -10.79
C GLU A 275 -32.10 18.19 -10.11
N VAL A 276 -31.09 17.58 -10.76
CA VAL A 276 -30.36 16.42 -10.21
C VAL A 276 -29.49 16.85 -9.05
N LEU A 277 -28.78 17.99 -9.17
CA LEU A 277 -28.02 18.59 -8.09
C LEU A 277 -28.90 18.90 -6.87
N GLY A 278 -30.08 19.45 -7.09
CA GLY A 278 -31.05 19.70 -6.02
C GLY A 278 -31.49 18.43 -5.30
N ARG A 279 -31.73 17.33 -6.05
CA ARG A 279 -32.06 16.02 -5.46
C ARG A 279 -30.92 15.42 -4.67
N ILE A 280 -29.68 15.51 -5.17
CA ILE A 280 -28.50 15.02 -4.46
C ILE A 280 -28.31 15.79 -3.15
N ARG A 281 -28.43 17.11 -3.17
CA ARG A 281 -28.34 17.96 -1.97
C ARG A 281 -29.43 17.61 -0.94
N ALA A 282 -30.65 17.41 -1.39
CA ALA A 282 -31.76 17.01 -0.51
C ALA A 282 -31.52 15.62 0.14
N LEU A 283 -30.94 14.66 -0.60
CA LEU A 283 -30.60 13.34 -0.05
C LEU A 283 -29.47 13.41 0.96
N LEU A 284 -28.46 14.25 0.72
CA LEU A 284 -27.35 14.46 1.66
C LEU A 284 -27.82 15.16 2.93
N ALA A 285 -28.72 16.16 2.81
CA ALA A 285 -29.34 16.83 3.95
C ALA A 285 -30.24 15.90 4.77
N ALA A 286 -30.99 15.00 4.14
CA ALA A 286 -31.84 14.03 4.82
C ALA A 286 -31.07 12.91 5.54
N GLY A 287 -29.81 12.66 5.15
CA GLY A 287 -28.91 11.69 5.80
C GLY A 287 -28.07 12.27 6.94
N ALA A 288 -28.03 13.59 7.10
CA ALA A 288 -27.42 14.26 8.24
C ALA A 288 -28.45 14.25 9.40
N GLY A 289 -28.10 13.68 10.55
CA GLY A 289 -28.96 13.66 11.75
C GLY A 289 -29.31 15.06 12.24
N ASP A 290 -30.35 15.17 13.07
CA ASP A 290 -30.98 16.43 13.52
C ASP A 290 -30.04 17.46 14.18
N ASP A 291 -28.81 17.11 14.55
CA ASP A 291 -27.84 18.02 15.15
C ASP A 291 -26.93 18.77 14.14
N GLU A 292 -26.95 18.44 12.85
CA GLU A 292 -26.15 19.08 11.80
C GLU A 292 -26.98 19.57 10.61
N LEU A 293 -28.04 20.34 10.85
CA LEU A 293 -28.68 21.17 9.83
C LEU A 293 -27.75 22.33 9.40
N ARG A 294 -26.56 21.98 8.89
CA ARG A 294 -25.76 22.92 8.10
C ARG A 294 -26.22 22.85 6.66
N GLU A 295 -26.59 24.01 6.12
CA GLU A 295 -26.75 24.17 4.68
C GLU A 295 -25.52 23.55 3.97
N ILE A 296 -25.77 22.54 3.15
CA ILE A 296 -24.71 21.93 2.35
C ILE A 296 -24.20 23.02 1.42
N PRO A 297 -22.90 23.40 1.51
CA PRO A 297 -22.35 24.47 0.65
C PRO A 297 -22.62 24.17 -0.83
N GLU A 298 -22.84 25.20 -1.64
CA GLU A 298 -23.11 25.03 -3.07
C GLU A 298 -21.99 24.29 -3.81
N ASP A 299 -20.76 24.41 -3.35
CA ASP A 299 -19.56 23.74 -3.87
C ASP A 299 -19.31 22.33 -3.31
N ALA A 300 -20.14 21.87 -2.37
CA ALA A 300 -20.03 20.51 -1.80
C ALA A 300 -20.43 19.40 -2.79
N VAL A 301 -21.25 19.74 -3.79
CA VAL A 301 -21.63 18.81 -4.86
C VAL A 301 -21.07 19.34 -6.17
N PRO A 302 -20.17 18.59 -6.84
CA PRO A 302 -19.59 19.03 -8.10
C PRO A 302 -20.70 19.21 -9.16
N SER A 303 -20.68 20.34 -9.85
CA SER A 303 -21.63 20.64 -10.93
C SER A 303 -21.33 19.89 -12.24
N VAL A 304 -20.17 19.25 -12.31
CA VAL A 304 -19.68 18.54 -13.49
C VAL A 304 -19.36 17.09 -13.14
N GLN A 305 -19.95 16.17 -13.90
CA GLN A 305 -19.60 14.75 -13.85
C GLN A 305 -18.49 14.48 -14.84
N ARG A 306 -17.37 13.88 -14.36
CA ARG A 306 -16.28 13.40 -15.21
C ARG A 306 -16.36 11.91 -15.42
N SER A 307 -16.12 11.47 -16.65
CA SER A 307 -16.06 10.05 -17.00
C SER A 307 -14.90 9.79 -17.95
N LEU A 308 -14.27 8.60 -17.82
CA LEU A 308 -13.29 8.12 -18.80
C LEU A 308 -14.02 7.53 -20.00
N VAL A 309 -13.58 7.93 -21.18
CA VAL A 309 -14.02 7.39 -22.47
C VAL A 309 -12.81 6.83 -23.18
N PHE A 310 -12.95 5.61 -23.67
CA PHE A 310 -11.91 4.84 -24.32
C PHE A 310 -12.21 4.72 -25.81
N THR A 311 -11.27 5.09 -26.64
CA THR A 311 -11.35 4.92 -28.09
C THR A 311 -10.76 3.56 -28.45
N HIS A 312 -11.52 2.74 -29.13
CA HIS A 312 -11.12 1.44 -29.66
C HIS A 312 -11.05 1.52 -31.18
N THR A 313 -10.23 0.64 -31.77
CA THR A 313 -10.15 0.50 -33.24
C THR A 313 -10.64 -0.90 -33.63
N ASP A 314 -11.57 -0.95 -34.57
CA ASP A 314 -12.09 -2.20 -35.13
C ASP A 314 -11.13 -2.78 -36.18
N GLY A 315 -11.36 -4.02 -36.57
CA GLY A 315 -10.54 -4.76 -37.56
C GLY A 315 -10.52 -4.13 -38.95
N ASP A 316 -11.47 -3.29 -39.30
CA ASP A 316 -11.53 -2.50 -40.53
C ASP A 316 -10.86 -1.12 -40.44
N GLY A 317 -10.31 -0.78 -39.25
CA GLY A 317 -9.69 0.51 -38.96
C GLY A 317 -10.65 1.62 -38.53
N SER A 318 -11.97 1.32 -38.38
CA SER A 318 -12.92 2.26 -37.81
C SER A 318 -12.72 2.43 -36.32
N SER A 319 -12.95 3.66 -35.81
CA SER A 319 -12.82 3.93 -34.37
C SER A 319 -14.20 4.06 -33.72
N PHE A 320 -14.35 3.50 -32.53
CA PHE A 320 -15.56 3.63 -31.74
C PHE A 320 -15.21 3.90 -30.26
N GLU A 321 -16.15 4.48 -29.53
CA GLU A 321 -15.95 4.88 -28.15
C GLU A 321 -16.73 4.00 -27.20
N LEU A 322 -16.08 3.62 -26.10
CA LEU A 322 -16.70 2.91 -24.99
C LEU A 322 -16.48 3.69 -23.68
N GLY A 323 -17.53 3.84 -22.90
CA GLY A 323 -17.40 4.35 -21.52
C GLY A 323 -16.79 3.31 -20.58
N LEU A 324 -16.40 3.78 -19.39
CA LEU A 324 -15.78 2.94 -18.35
C LEU A 324 -16.60 1.67 -18.02
N GLY A 325 -17.92 1.79 -17.91
CA GLY A 325 -18.81 0.66 -17.57
C GLY A 325 -18.90 -0.42 -18.65
N ALA A 326 -18.40 -0.16 -19.86
CA ALA A 326 -18.32 -1.12 -20.96
C ALA A 326 -16.95 -1.81 -21.07
N GLN A 327 -15.98 -1.42 -20.23
CA GLN A 327 -14.67 -2.04 -20.21
C GLN A 327 -14.67 -3.35 -19.40
N SER A 328 -13.75 -4.27 -19.74
CA SER A 328 -13.56 -5.49 -18.97
C SER A 328 -13.00 -5.19 -17.57
N ALA A 329 -13.31 -6.04 -16.59
CA ALA A 329 -12.73 -5.93 -15.26
C ALA A 329 -11.19 -5.96 -15.30
N GLY A 330 -10.60 -6.79 -16.16
CA GLY A 330 -9.15 -6.84 -16.36
C GLY A 330 -8.55 -5.54 -16.88
N THR A 331 -9.21 -4.86 -17.82
CA THR A 331 -8.81 -3.53 -18.32
C THR A 331 -8.80 -2.50 -17.21
N ILE A 332 -9.87 -2.47 -16.42
CA ILE A 332 -10.03 -1.54 -15.30
C ILE A 332 -8.95 -1.80 -14.25
N THR A 333 -8.78 -3.06 -13.84
CA THR A 333 -7.78 -3.46 -12.84
C THR A 333 -6.36 -3.14 -13.31
N TRP A 334 -6.04 -3.41 -14.58
CA TRP A 334 -4.74 -3.07 -15.16
C TRP A 334 -4.44 -1.59 -15.04
N LEU A 335 -5.34 -0.72 -15.52
CA LEU A 335 -5.13 0.72 -15.48
C LEU A 335 -5.06 1.24 -14.04
N ALA A 336 -5.92 0.75 -13.15
CA ALA A 336 -5.96 1.14 -11.75
C ALA A 336 -4.71 0.69 -10.96
N THR A 337 -4.02 -0.36 -11.41
CA THR A 337 -2.80 -0.88 -10.78
C THR A 337 -1.54 -0.30 -11.42
N ALA A 338 -1.48 -0.27 -12.76
CA ALA A 338 -0.29 0.16 -13.48
C ALA A 338 -0.08 1.69 -13.43
N ALA A 339 -1.14 2.50 -13.38
CA ALA A 339 -1.00 3.95 -13.30
C ALA A 339 -0.35 4.41 -11.96
N PRO A 340 -0.74 3.91 -10.77
CA PRO A 340 0.01 4.15 -9.54
C PRO A 340 1.44 3.61 -9.57
N ALA A 341 1.69 2.48 -10.26
CA ALA A 341 3.04 1.95 -10.43
C ALA A 341 3.94 2.94 -11.21
N ILE A 342 3.45 3.51 -12.30
CA ILE A 342 4.18 4.55 -13.07
C ILE A 342 4.46 5.80 -12.20
N GLU A 343 3.47 6.25 -11.42
CA GLU A 343 3.68 7.37 -10.49
C GLU A 343 4.76 7.05 -9.45
N THR A 344 4.73 5.82 -8.89
CA THR A 344 5.72 5.34 -7.92
C THR A 344 7.12 5.29 -8.53
N LEU A 345 7.24 4.75 -9.74
CA LEU A 345 8.50 4.73 -10.50
C LEU A 345 9.03 6.14 -10.76
N ALA A 346 8.16 7.09 -11.08
CA ALA A 346 8.57 8.48 -11.30
C ALA A 346 9.06 9.19 -10.03
N ARG A 347 8.52 8.82 -8.87
CA ARG A 347 8.84 9.45 -7.57
C ARG A 347 9.97 8.77 -6.79
N GLY A 348 10.32 7.54 -7.11
CA GLY A 348 11.27 6.75 -6.32
C GLY A 348 10.71 6.37 -4.94
N SER A 349 9.46 5.97 -4.88
CA SER A 349 8.75 5.65 -3.65
C SER A 349 8.43 4.16 -3.54
N LEU A 350 7.70 3.74 -2.50
CA LEU A 350 7.24 2.38 -2.27
C LEU A 350 5.78 2.23 -2.71
N LEU A 351 5.49 1.25 -3.55
CA LEU A 351 4.14 0.80 -3.87
C LEU A 351 3.80 -0.43 -3.04
N ILE A 352 2.68 -0.41 -2.34
CA ILE A 352 2.16 -1.57 -1.60
C ILE A 352 0.88 -2.03 -2.28
N LEU A 353 0.88 -3.27 -2.80
CA LEU A 353 -0.24 -3.88 -3.52
C LEU A 353 -0.66 -5.17 -2.83
N ASP A 354 -1.90 -5.23 -2.39
CA ASP A 354 -2.45 -6.48 -1.88
C ASP A 354 -3.11 -7.26 -3.03
N GLU A 355 -2.83 -8.56 -3.17
CA GLU A 355 -3.34 -9.47 -4.23
C GLU A 355 -3.10 -8.92 -5.66
N LEU A 356 -1.85 -8.67 -6.02
CA LEU A 356 -1.47 -8.12 -7.34
C LEU A 356 -2.04 -8.91 -8.53
N ASP A 357 -2.27 -10.21 -8.36
CA ASP A 357 -2.82 -11.12 -9.38
C ASP A 357 -4.35 -11.08 -9.50
N ALA A 358 -5.05 -10.36 -8.60
CA ALA A 358 -6.52 -10.33 -8.64
C ALA A 358 -7.03 -9.71 -9.95
N SER A 359 -7.80 -10.48 -10.71
CA SER A 359 -8.39 -10.09 -12.00
C SER A 359 -7.39 -9.69 -13.09
N LEU A 360 -6.08 -9.94 -12.90
CA LEU A 360 -5.05 -9.74 -13.92
C LEU A 360 -4.61 -11.06 -14.56
N HIS A 361 -4.33 -11.02 -15.85
CA HIS A 361 -3.63 -12.13 -16.50
C HIS A 361 -2.19 -12.24 -15.96
N PRO A 362 -1.63 -13.43 -15.72
CA PRO A 362 -0.26 -13.60 -15.19
C PRO A 362 0.82 -12.79 -15.93
N ALA A 363 0.67 -12.62 -17.26
CA ALA A 363 1.58 -11.79 -18.05
C ALA A 363 1.55 -10.31 -17.66
N LEU A 364 0.40 -9.78 -17.26
CA LEU A 364 0.26 -8.39 -16.80
C LEU A 364 0.82 -8.23 -15.37
N THR A 365 0.61 -9.22 -14.52
CA THR A 365 1.25 -9.28 -13.19
C THR A 365 2.77 -9.28 -13.33
N ALA A 366 3.31 -10.13 -14.19
CA ALA A 366 4.74 -10.17 -14.50
C ALA A 366 5.26 -8.86 -15.11
N ALA A 367 4.46 -8.17 -15.93
CA ALA A 367 4.83 -6.87 -16.51
C ALA A 367 4.99 -5.80 -15.42
N ILE A 368 4.10 -5.72 -14.41
CA ILE A 368 4.26 -4.79 -13.29
C ILE A 368 5.56 -5.09 -12.53
N VAL A 369 5.82 -6.35 -12.19
CA VAL A 369 7.05 -6.75 -11.51
C VAL A 369 8.29 -6.35 -12.34
N THR A 370 8.25 -6.58 -13.65
CA THR A 370 9.33 -6.22 -14.58
C THR A 370 9.59 -4.71 -14.60
N MET A 371 8.55 -3.87 -14.54
CA MET A 371 8.72 -2.40 -14.50
C MET A 371 9.60 -1.95 -13.31
N PHE A 372 9.52 -2.61 -12.17
CA PHE A 372 10.34 -2.29 -11.00
C PHE A 372 11.76 -2.86 -11.08
N LYS A 373 11.97 -3.93 -11.83
CA LYS A 373 13.31 -4.56 -12.03
C LYS A 373 14.10 -3.93 -13.16
N ASP A 374 13.44 -3.41 -14.18
CA ASP A 374 14.07 -2.82 -15.35
C ASP A 374 14.76 -1.49 -14.99
N PRO A 375 16.10 -1.38 -15.14
CA PRO A 375 16.83 -0.15 -14.79
C PRO A 375 16.50 1.03 -15.69
N ASP A 376 16.02 0.80 -16.91
CA ASP A 376 15.61 1.87 -17.82
C ASP A 376 14.26 2.47 -17.44
N LEU A 377 13.37 1.66 -16.86
CA LEU A 377 12.08 2.11 -16.33
C LEU A 377 12.18 2.61 -14.90
N ASN A 378 12.90 1.89 -14.04
CA ASN A 378 13.08 2.22 -12.62
C ASN A 378 14.40 2.95 -12.34
N ARG A 379 14.56 4.15 -12.87
CA ARG A 379 15.76 5.00 -12.69
C ARG A 379 15.85 5.62 -11.29
N THR A 380 14.76 5.69 -10.60
CA THR A 380 14.65 6.34 -9.28
C THR A 380 14.94 5.41 -8.11
N GLY A 381 14.91 4.11 -8.36
CA GLY A 381 15.06 3.10 -7.33
C GLY A 381 13.77 2.82 -6.54
N ALA A 382 12.61 3.05 -7.14
CA ALA A 382 11.31 2.73 -6.57
C ALA A 382 11.21 1.25 -6.17
N GLN A 383 10.41 0.98 -5.15
CA GLN A 383 10.20 -0.36 -4.60
C GLN A 383 8.74 -0.78 -4.70
N ILE A 384 8.50 -2.10 -4.75
CA ILE A 384 7.16 -2.68 -4.67
C ILE A 384 7.12 -3.80 -3.63
N LEU A 385 6.14 -3.71 -2.71
CA LEU A 385 5.74 -4.76 -1.78
C LEU A 385 4.37 -5.25 -2.19
N PHE A 386 4.22 -6.53 -2.48
CA PHE A 386 2.92 -7.04 -2.87
C PHE A 386 2.64 -8.44 -2.35
N SER A 387 1.36 -8.76 -2.14
CA SER A 387 0.90 -10.12 -1.94
C SER A 387 0.39 -10.72 -3.24
N THR A 388 0.50 -12.04 -3.37
CA THR A 388 0.02 -12.77 -4.55
C THR A 388 -0.27 -14.23 -4.22
N HIS A 389 -1.15 -14.83 -5.01
CA HIS A 389 -1.40 -16.29 -5.08
C HIS A 389 -0.83 -16.89 -6.37
N ASP A 390 -0.32 -16.09 -7.28
CA ASP A 390 0.19 -16.53 -8.57
C ASP A 390 1.56 -17.20 -8.44
N ALA A 391 1.55 -18.51 -8.26
CA ALA A 391 2.77 -19.30 -8.20
C ALA A 391 3.60 -19.25 -9.49
N THR A 392 3.06 -18.76 -10.62
CA THR A 392 3.82 -18.66 -11.88
C THR A 392 4.98 -17.66 -11.78
N LEU A 393 4.88 -16.66 -10.89
CA LEU A 393 5.95 -15.70 -10.60
C LEU A 393 7.21 -16.36 -10.00
N LEU A 394 7.08 -17.55 -9.38
CA LEU A 394 8.17 -18.35 -8.85
C LEU A 394 8.81 -19.24 -9.93
N GLY A 395 8.24 -19.24 -11.13
CA GLY A 395 8.73 -20.03 -12.26
C GLY A 395 10.09 -19.58 -12.78
N ASN A 396 10.71 -20.45 -13.59
CA ASN A 396 11.97 -20.19 -14.25
C ASN A 396 11.86 -20.17 -15.79
N SER A 397 10.64 -20.19 -16.32
CA SER A 397 10.36 -20.19 -17.76
C SER A 397 9.44 -19.00 -18.13
N PRO A 398 9.79 -18.19 -19.16
CA PRO A 398 10.98 -18.28 -19.99
C PRO A 398 12.28 -17.86 -19.26
N ALA A 399 12.16 -17.10 -18.17
CA ALA A 399 13.26 -16.66 -17.31
C ALA A 399 12.77 -16.52 -15.86
N ARG A 400 13.69 -16.62 -14.90
CA ARG A 400 13.38 -16.36 -13.49
C ARG A 400 13.07 -14.87 -13.31
N LEU A 401 11.87 -14.58 -12.82
CA LEU A 401 11.45 -13.20 -12.57
C LEU A 401 11.87 -12.70 -11.16
N LEU A 402 11.75 -13.53 -10.13
CA LEU A 402 12.06 -13.18 -8.75
C LEU A 402 13.35 -13.86 -8.25
N GLU A 403 14.20 -13.10 -7.56
CA GLU A 403 15.34 -13.63 -6.82
C GLU A 403 14.87 -14.25 -5.47
N PRO A 404 15.58 -15.24 -4.89
CA PRO A 404 15.17 -15.83 -3.61
C PRO A 404 15.00 -14.82 -2.47
N GLY A 405 15.81 -13.76 -2.43
CA GLY A 405 15.70 -12.71 -1.41
C GLY A 405 14.55 -11.70 -1.67
N GLU A 406 13.84 -11.80 -2.80
CA GLU A 406 12.66 -11.01 -3.11
C GLU A 406 11.36 -11.74 -2.76
N VAL A 407 11.42 -13.03 -2.38
CA VAL A 407 10.28 -13.90 -2.12
C VAL A 407 10.14 -14.16 -0.63
N TRP A 408 8.96 -13.90 -0.10
CA TRP A 408 8.57 -14.10 1.28
C TRP A 408 7.36 -15.00 1.37
N PHE A 409 7.32 -15.86 2.37
CA PHE A 409 6.18 -16.71 2.66
C PHE A 409 5.51 -16.25 3.94
N CYS A 410 4.18 -16.29 3.95
CA CYS A 410 3.37 -16.04 5.12
C CYS A 410 2.55 -17.30 5.41
N GLU A 411 2.77 -17.91 6.56
CA GLU A 411 2.10 -19.14 7.00
C GLU A 411 1.42 -18.92 8.33
N LYS A 412 0.30 -19.58 8.55
CA LYS A 412 -0.42 -19.55 9.82
C LYS A 412 -0.32 -20.90 10.50
N ASP A 413 0.28 -20.91 11.68
CA ASP A 413 0.37 -22.07 12.55
C ASP A 413 -0.16 -21.76 13.94
N GLY A 414 -0.93 -22.68 14.51
CA GLY A 414 -1.42 -22.60 15.90
C GLY A 414 -2.17 -21.31 16.26
N GLY A 415 -2.75 -20.61 15.27
CA GLY A 415 -3.48 -19.36 15.47
C GLY A 415 -2.64 -18.09 15.35
N SER A 416 -1.32 -18.17 15.22
CA SER A 416 -0.40 -17.09 14.88
C SER A 416 0.11 -17.21 13.46
N SER A 417 0.47 -16.08 12.84
CA SER A 417 1.10 -16.06 11.52
C SER A 417 2.61 -15.80 11.67
N GLU A 418 3.38 -16.38 10.76
CA GLU A 418 4.81 -16.22 10.65
C GLU A 418 5.20 -15.77 9.24
N VAL A 419 6.32 -15.04 9.12
CA VAL A 419 6.85 -14.55 7.85
C VAL A 419 8.31 -14.97 7.73
N PHE A 420 8.66 -15.59 6.60
CA PHE A 420 10.04 -16.05 6.35
C PHE A 420 10.39 -15.97 4.86
N PRO A 421 11.66 -15.72 4.50
CA PRO A 421 12.06 -15.57 3.11
C PRO A 421 12.38 -16.92 2.45
N LEU A 422 12.23 -17.00 1.13
CA LEU A 422 12.68 -18.14 0.34
C LEU A 422 14.21 -18.37 0.46
N SER A 423 14.98 -17.34 0.75
CA SER A 423 16.44 -17.46 0.94
C SER A 423 16.85 -18.32 2.12
N ASP A 424 15.96 -18.61 3.06
CA ASP A 424 16.23 -19.50 4.20
C ASP A 424 16.21 -20.99 3.79
N PHE A 425 15.72 -21.27 2.59
CA PHE A 425 15.70 -22.62 2.02
C PHE A 425 16.85 -22.82 1.03
N ASP A 426 17.34 -24.07 0.91
CA ASP A 426 18.36 -24.41 -0.08
C ASP A 426 17.81 -24.22 -1.50
N SER A 427 18.19 -23.11 -2.13
CA SER A 427 17.79 -22.74 -3.49
C SER A 427 19.01 -22.74 -4.40
N ARG A 428 19.16 -23.83 -5.19
CA ARG A 428 20.25 -23.96 -6.17
C ARG A 428 19.87 -23.32 -7.50
N PRO A 429 20.84 -22.77 -8.24
CA PRO A 429 20.64 -22.36 -9.63
C PRO A 429 20.03 -23.50 -10.44
N GLY A 430 18.92 -23.23 -11.14
CA GLY A 430 18.20 -24.24 -11.94
C GLY A 430 17.03 -24.95 -11.23
N ASN A 431 16.86 -24.78 -9.92
CA ASN A 431 15.64 -25.24 -9.25
C ASN A 431 14.41 -24.51 -9.79
N ASN A 432 13.32 -25.25 -9.97
CA ASN A 432 12.02 -24.67 -10.26
C ASN A 432 11.28 -24.43 -8.93
N GLU A 433 11.34 -23.19 -8.44
CA GLU A 433 10.75 -22.83 -7.15
C GLU A 433 9.22 -22.88 -7.18
N GLN A 434 8.58 -22.64 -8.32
CA GLN A 434 7.15 -22.84 -8.51
C GLN A 434 6.76 -24.29 -8.22
N LYS A 435 7.47 -25.26 -8.83
CA LYS A 435 7.20 -26.68 -8.63
C LYS A 435 7.42 -27.11 -7.17
N ARG A 436 8.48 -26.57 -6.54
CA ARG A 436 8.80 -26.85 -5.14
C ARG A 436 7.74 -26.28 -4.20
N TYR A 437 7.27 -25.05 -4.45
CA TYR A 437 6.20 -24.40 -3.71
C TYR A 437 4.92 -25.22 -3.81
N LEU A 438 4.46 -25.55 -5.02
CA LEU A 438 3.26 -26.33 -5.24
C LEU A 438 3.34 -27.77 -4.69
N ALA A 439 4.56 -28.28 -4.47
CA ALA A 439 4.81 -29.55 -3.77
C ALA A 439 4.89 -29.41 -2.24
N GLY A 440 4.59 -28.24 -1.66
CA GLY A 440 4.57 -27.98 -0.22
C GLY A 440 5.96 -27.90 0.44
N ARG A 441 7.05 -27.72 -0.34
CA ARG A 441 8.42 -27.74 0.19
C ARG A 441 8.77 -26.52 1.05
N PHE A 442 7.99 -25.44 0.94
CA PHE A 442 8.19 -24.19 1.65
C PHE A 442 7.08 -23.91 2.67
N GLY A 443 6.10 -24.83 2.86
CA GLY A 443 4.90 -24.52 3.59
C GLY A 443 4.03 -23.49 2.86
N ALA A 444 3.27 -22.70 3.62
CA ALA A 444 2.47 -21.57 3.14
C ALA A 444 1.43 -21.90 2.03
N LEU A 445 1.07 -23.17 1.88
CA LEU A 445 0.01 -23.65 0.99
C LEU A 445 -1.29 -23.88 1.76
N PRO A 446 -2.47 -23.74 1.09
CA PRO A 446 -3.72 -24.14 1.70
C PRO A 446 -3.77 -25.67 1.87
N ASP A 447 -4.17 -26.13 3.07
CA ASP A 447 -4.50 -27.54 3.32
C ASP A 447 -5.91 -27.82 2.80
N VAL A 448 -6.01 -28.43 1.61
CA VAL A 448 -7.29 -28.76 0.96
C VAL A 448 -7.66 -30.19 1.25
N ASP A 449 -8.45 -30.40 2.31
CA ASP A 449 -8.97 -31.70 2.70
C ASP A 449 -10.48 -31.81 2.39
N LEU A 450 -10.80 -32.39 1.22
CA LEU A 450 -12.18 -32.62 0.79
C LEU A 450 -12.89 -33.68 1.62
N SER A 451 -12.16 -34.54 2.36
CA SER A 451 -12.77 -35.58 3.20
C SER A 451 -13.65 -35.00 4.30
N ARG A 452 -13.35 -33.77 4.73
CA ARG A 452 -14.17 -32.99 5.70
C ARG A 452 -15.59 -32.71 5.19
N LEU A 453 -15.77 -32.53 3.88
CA LEU A 453 -17.09 -32.34 3.27
C LEU A 453 -17.91 -33.66 3.30
N LEU A 454 -17.25 -34.79 3.18
CA LEU A 454 -17.91 -36.11 3.26
C LEU A 454 -18.40 -36.41 4.68
N ALA A 455 -17.71 -35.88 5.70
CA ALA A 455 -18.11 -36.05 7.11
C ALA A 455 -19.34 -35.18 7.49
N CYS A 456 -19.74 -34.22 6.67
CA CYS A 456 -20.87 -33.33 6.95
C CYS A 456 -22.24 -33.94 6.61
N ASP A 457 -22.35 -35.20 6.12
CA ASP A 457 -23.57 -35.94 5.75
C ASP A 457 -24.59 -35.18 4.85
N ILE A 458 -24.21 -34.00 4.36
CA ILE A 458 -25.04 -33.14 3.50
C ILE A 458 -25.17 -33.76 2.10
N LEU A 459 -24.15 -34.47 1.67
CA LEU A 459 -24.08 -35.12 0.34
C LEU A 459 -24.69 -36.51 0.33
N GLY A 460 -24.87 -37.17 1.50
CA GLY A 460 -25.42 -38.52 1.63
C GLY A 460 -26.94 -38.61 1.45
N THR A 461 -27.67 -37.50 1.57
CA THR A 461 -29.13 -37.51 1.49
C THR A 461 -29.69 -37.03 0.13
N ALA A 462 -28.83 -36.69 -0.84
CA ALA A 462 -29.30 -36.01 -2.07
C ALA A 462 -29.39 -36.92 -3.34
N ILE A 463 -28.95 -38.17 -3.32
CA ILE A 463 -29.02 -39.05 -4.52
C ILE A 463 -29.55 -40.43 -4.11
N PRO A 464 -30.86 -40.72 -4.35
CA PRO A 464 -31.31 -42.08 -4.36
C PRO A 464 -30.56 -42.85 -5.50
N ARG A 465 -29.77 -43.83 -5.15
CA ARG A 465 -29.27 -44.78 -6.15
C ARG A 465 -30.48 -45.55 -6.65
N GLU A 466 -31.02 -45.15 -7.79
CA GLU A 466 -31.91 -46.04 -8.55
C GLU A 466 -31.10 -47.27 -8.94
N GLY A 467 -31.62 -48.43 -8.51
CA GLY A 467 -31.13 -49.77 -8.79
C GLY A 467 -31.32 -50.21 -10.22
#